data_81184d05809019a2436ae3809a64a225
#
_entry.id   81184d05809019a2436ae3809a64a225
#
_cell.length_a   1.000
_cell.length_b   1.000
_cell.length_c   1.000
_cell.angle_alpha   90.00
_cell.angle_beta   90.00
_cell.angle_gamma   90.00
#
_symmetry.space_group_name_H-M   'P 1'
#
loop_
_entity.id
_entity.type
_entity.pdbx_description
1 polymer ?
#
loop_
_entity_poly.entity_id
_entity_poly.type
_entity_poly.pdbx_seq_one_letter_code
_entity_poly.pdbx_strand_id
1 'polypeptide(L)'
;MPSRDRILPAGQASDGEPPIAGKTLKIETKVMDNHSAEEALRITKAYHERTKHRFSAYAAGPEFLDWDDQPSPFRSFAGTEIIRLPLSPGLPEKPYSELFDPKKKNPPPSFDLASVSLLLEVSLGLSAWKSYPGARWSLRCNPSSGNLHPTEAYLIAPDLSGLQGGVYHYLSLDHVLERRNIPGLSWNGAWQTPGVIVALTSIYWREAWKYGERAFRYCQHDVGHALAAVRFASAALGWEATILDGWNDNTISRLTGTDRHQEFPDEEREAPEVLVWIGGRSTAPDRSLLVEAIDCSRWEGEASQMSPDHRRWTVIGEVDRATRDHSTPGRPLFSPTSRPPLPDIPSGVPSGQIFRQRRSAQRFDPNAEPLPKPAFLRILEALLPREGVPPFDILTWAPRIHPLLFVYKVEGLEPGCYLLARSQEVEEALVRSLSADFSTEEVQGVPPHIPLKLLRRGDTRDFVRNLCCRQAIASQSLFAVAMLSCFEDSLKEGPWWYRRLFWEAGVLGQSLYLEAEAAGVRGTGIGCFFDDELHSWLGFSTRDFQSLYHFTVGRPISDPRLETSPPYPSA
;
A
#
# COMPACT_ATOMS: atom_id res chain seq x y z
N MET A 1 35.98 40.96 49.15
CA MET A 1 36.84 40.76 50.36
C MET A 1 35.98 40.28 51.52
N PRO A 2 36.44 39.37 52.37
CA PRO A 2 37.27 38.20 52.16
C PRO A 2 36.54 36.94 52.67
N SER A 3 36.81 35.81 52.10
CA SER A 3 37.73 34.71 52.47
C SER A 3 37.34 33.83 53.67
N ARG A 4 37.29 32.51 53.47
CA ARG A 4 38.25 31.51 53.96
C ARG A 4 37.78 30.07 53.77
N ASP A 5 38.55 29.38 53.01
CA ASP A 5 39.07 28.03 53.08
C ASP A 5 38.77 27.20 54.33
N ARG A 6 38.51 25.90 54.15
CA ARG A 6 39.19 24.81 54.86
C ARG A 6 39.14 23.48 54.12
N ILE A 7 40.25 22.85 54.09
CA ILE A 7 40.87 21.72 53.50
C ILE A 7 40.47 20.39 54.24
N LEU A 8 40.40 19.32 53.46
CA LEU A 8 40.39 17.86 53.60
C LEU A 8 40.86 17.22 54.94
N PRO A 9 40.56 15.92 55.19
CA PRO A 9 41.44 14.87 54.69
C PRO A 9 40.76 13.56 54.16
N ALA A 10 41.58 12.81 53.44
CA ALA A 10 41.35 11.52 52.81
C ALA A 10 41.30 10.33 53.79
N GLY A 11 40.67 9.24 53.39
CA GLY A 11 40.68 7.96 54.16
C GLY A 11 40.08 6.78 53.43
N GLN A 12 40.95 6.01 52.81
CA GLN A 12 40.97 4.54 52.64
C GLN A 12 39.86 3.79 51.87
N ALA A 13 40.33 2.99 50.87
CA ALA A 13 39.68 1.95 50.10
C ALA A 13 39.39 0.69 50.97
N SER A 14 38.30 0.03 50.63
CA SER A 14 38.10 -1.40 50.95
C SER A 14 37.40 -2.12 49.79
N ASP A 15 38.03 -3.19 49.34
CA ASP A 15 37.60 -4.11 48.29
C ASP A 15 36.25 -4.74 48.62
N GLY A 16 35.37 -4.80 47.61
CA GLY A 16 34.11 -5.52 47.68
C GLY A 16 33.71 -6.04 46.30
N GLU A 17 33.58 -7.35 46.19
CA GLU A 17 33.25 -8.15 45.02
C GLU A 17 32.06 -7.64 44.21
N PRO A 18 31.98 -7.95 42.89
CA PRO A 18 30.87 -7.50 42.04
C PRO A 18 29.61 -8.35 42.25
N PRO A 19 28.40 -7.77 42.25
CA PRO A 19 27.17 -8.55 42.38
C PRO A 19 26.79 -9.25 41.06
N ILE A 20 26.37 -10.48 41.21
CA ILE A 20 25.80 -11.35 40.18
C ILE A 20 24.50 -10.73 39.66
N ALA A 21 24.56 -10.02 38.51
CA ALA A 21 23.39 -9.54 37.79
C ALA A 21 23.34 -10.20 36.41
N GLY A 22 22.57 -11.27 36.30
CA GLY A 22 22.48 -11.98 35.00
C GLY A 22 21.24 -12.82 34.72
N LYS A 23 20.34 -13.01 35.70
CA LYS A 23 19.19 -13.92 35.49
C LYS A 23 17.80 -13.29 35.68
N THR A 24 17.66 -12.20 36.36
CA THR A 24 16.34 -11.59 36.64
C THR A 24 15.85 -10.71 35.49
N LEU A 25 16.75 -10.06 34.73
CA LEU A 25 16.38 -9.17 33.61
C LEU A 25 15.71 -9.90 32.43
N LYS A 26 16.07 -11.19 32.17
CA LYS A 26 15.49 -11.93 31.02
C LYS A 26 14.04 -12.39 31.24
N ILE A 27 13.63 -12.56 32.49
CA ILE A 27 12.27 -13.03 32.82
C ILE A 27 11.30 -11.82 32.82
N GLU A 28 11.73 -10.67 33.35
CA GLU A 28 10.92 -9.46 33.36
C GLU A 28 10.72 -8.89 31.94
N THR A 29 11.75 -8.92 31.07
CA THR A 29 11.64 -8.49 29.68
C THR A 29 10.64 -9.35 28.90
N LYS A 30 10.64 -10.65 29.11
CA LYS A 30 9.75 -11.58 28.40
C LYS A 30 8.28 -11.48 28.86
N VAL A 31 8.03 -11.15 30.10
CA VAL A 31 6.69 -10.93 30.67
C VAL A 31 6.16 -9.57 30.25
N MET A 32 7.00 -8.54 30.23
CA MET A 32 6.62 -7.21 29.70
C MET A 32 6.32 -7.27 28.20
N ASP A 33 7.07 -8.03 27.39
CA ASP A 33 6.84 -8.19 25.96
C ASP A 33 5.51 -8.87 25.64
N ASN A 34 5.08 -9.88 26.41
CA ASN A 34 3.80 -10.54 26.20
C ASN A 34 2.61 -9.64 26.57
N HIS A 35 2.66 -8.91 27.69
CA HIS A 35 1.62 -7.96 28.06
C HIS A 35 1.52 -6.80 27.05
N SER A 36 2.64 -6.37 26.49
CA SER A 36 2.64 -5.34 25.44
C SER A 36 2.02 -5.84 24.12
N ALA A 37 2.24 -7.09 23.74
CA ALA A 37 1.68 -7.70 22.55
C ALA A 37 0.14 -7.91 22.66
N GLU A 38 -0.35 -8.38 23.81
CA GLU A 38 -1.79 -8.53 24.07
C GLU A 38 -2.50 -7.18 24.07
N GLU A 39 -1.90 -6.15 24.66
CA GLU A 39 -2.44 -4.79 24.67
C GLU A 39 -2.44 -4.18 23.26
N ALA A 40 -1.38 -4.37 22.48
CA ALA A 40 -1.31 -3.94 21.09
C ALA A 40 -2.42 -4.61 20.24
N LEU A 41 -2.65 -5.90 20.43
CA LEU A 41 -3.74 -6.62 19.76
C LEU A 41 -5.11 -6.08 20.19
N ARG A 42 -5.31 -5.78 21.47
CA ARG A 42 -6.55 -5.20 22.01
C ARG A 42 -6.81 -3.82 21.39
N ILE A 43 -5.79 -2.96 21.32
CA ILE A 43 -5.90 -1.63 20.70
C ILE A 43 -6.25 -1.76 19.21
N THR A 44 -5.58 -2.66 18.49
CA THR A 44 -5.83 -2.91 17.06
C THR A 44 -7.27 -3.33 16.80
N LYS A 45 -7.78 -4.30 17.57
CA LYS A 45 -9.17 -4.77 17.45
C LYS A 45 -10.17 -3.69 17.85
N ALA A 46 -9.88 -2.92 18.89
CA ALA A 46 -10.72 -1.81 19.33
C ALA A 46 -10.78 -0.70 18.26
N TYR A 47 -9.64 -0.37 17.65
CA TYR A 47 -9.57 0.56 16.51
C TYR A 47 -10.41 0.06 15.34
N HIS A 48 -10.29 -1.21 14.97
CA HIS A 48 -11.08 -1.79 13.88
C HIS A 48 -12.58 -1.63 14.13
N GLU A 49 -13.07 -1.98 15.31
CA GLU A 49 -14.48 -1.84 15.68
C GLU A 49 -14.95 -0.39 15.73
N ARG A 50 -14.15 0.49 16.31
CA ARG A 50 -14.45 1.92 16.47
C ARG A 50 -14.59 2.63 15.11
N THR A 51 -13.81 2.22 14.14
CA THR A 51 -13.76 2.88 12.82
C THR A 51 -14.63 2.21 11.76
N LYS A 52 -15.50 1.27 12.12
CA LYS A 52 -16.54 0.73 11.24
C LYS A 52 -17.62 1.80 10.99
N HIS A 53 -18.06 1.88 9.73
CA HIS A 53 -19.30 2.57 9.42
C HIS A 53 -20.47 1.61 9.64
N ARG A 54 -21.55 2.13 10.22
CA ARG A 54 -22.81 1.42 10.46
C ARG A 54 -23.98 2.25 9.95
N PHE A 55 -25.12 1.64 9.66
CA PHE A 55 -26.33 2.39 9.28
C PHE A 55 -26.75 3.41 10.34
N SER A 56 -26.48 3.11 11.62
CA SER A 56 -26.81 3.97 12.75
C SER A 56 -25.84 5.13 12.96
N ALA A 57 -24.56 4.96 12.56
CA ALA A 57 -23.52 5.97 12.76
C ALA A 57 -22.30 5.70 11.87
N TYR A 58 -21.73 6.74 11.30
CA TYR A 58 -20.40 6.67 10.67
C TYR A 58 -19.30 6.70 11.74
N ALA A 59 -18.11 6.18 11.40
CA ALA A 59 -16.91 6.43 12.20
C ALA A 59 -16.70 7.94 12.38
N ALA A 60 -16.13 8.34 13.51
CA ALA A 60 -15.93 9.74 13.82
C ALA A 60 -15.02 10.42 12.76
N GLY A 61 -15.49 11.53 12.25
CA GLY A 61 -14.83 12.36 11.25
C GLY A 61 -15.01 13.84 11.54
N PRO A 62 -14.44 14.74 10.73
CA PRO A 62 -14.69 16.16 10.85
C PRO A 62 -16.16 16.47 10.57
N GLU A 63 -16.75 17.39 11.33
CA GLU A 63 -18.16 17.81 11.16
C GLU A 63 -18.32 18.58 9.84
N PHE A 64 -17.32 19.35 9.48
CA PHE A 64 -17.19 20.07 8.20
C PHE A 64 -15.74 20.04 7.76
N LEU A 65 -15.49 20.21 6.45
CA LEU A 65 -14.16 20.34 5.90
C LEU A 65 -13.77 21.83 5.83
N ASP A 66 -12.74 22.19 6.56
CA ASP A 66 -12.07 23.47 6.36
C ASP A 66 -11.11 23.33 5.18
N TRP A 67 -11.45 23.98 4.07
CA TRP A 67 -10.66 23.89 2.84
C TRP A 67 -9.37 24.72 2.90
N ASP A 68 -9.30 25.69 3.81
CA ASP A 68 -8.08 26.48 4.04
C ASP A 68 -7.01 25.64 4.76
N ASP A 69 -7.44 24.61 5.49
CA ASP A 69 -6.58 23.62 6.16
C ASP A 69 -6.32 22.37 5.31
N GLN A 70 -6.80 22.32 4.05
CA GLN A 70 -6.54 21.15 3.21
C GLN A 70 -5.03 20.90 3.08
N PRO A 71 -4.52 19.74 3.53
CA PRO A 71 -3.09 19.48 3.47
C PRO A 71 -2.58 19.41 2.03
N SER A 72 -1.40 20.00 1.80
CA SER A 72 -0.69 19.84 0.55
C SER A 72 -0.45 18.34 0.25
N PRO A 73 -0.75 17.84 -0.97
CA PRO A 73 -0.41 16.48 -1.36
C PRO A 73 1.10 16.28 -1.61
N PHE A 74 1.91 17.30 -1.38
CA PHE A 74 3.35 17.31 -1.64
C PHE A 74 4.12 17.72 -0.39
N ARG A 75 4.97 16.82 0.10
CA ARG A 75 6.00 17.08 1.09
C ARG A 75 7.25 17.55 0.38
N SER A 76 7.94 18.54 0.92
CA SER A 76 9.29 18.92 0.50
C SER A 76 10.20 19.12 1.72
N PHE A 77 11.51 19.10 1.49
CA PHE A 77 12.50 19.29 2.54
C PHE A 77 13.40 20.49 2.22
N ALA A 78 13.20 21.58 2.96
CA ALA A 78 13.99 22.79 2.79
C ALA A 78 15.44 22.56 3.23
N GLY A 79 16.41 23.09 2.47
CA GLY A 79 17.85 22.98 2.78
C GLY A 79 18.53 21.71 2.29
N THR A 80 17.85 20.91 1.47
CA THR A 80 18.44 19.73 0.82
C THR A 80 19.05 20.04 -0.53
N GLU A 81 20.01 19.22 -0.97
CA GLU A 81 20.45 19.19 -2.37
C GLU A 81 19.35 18.60 -3.26
N ILE A 82 19.02 19.29 -4.35
CA ILE A 82 17.99 18.87 -5.31
C ILE A 82 18.64 18.22 -6.53
N ILE A 83 18.33 16.94 -6.77
CA ILE A 83 18.74 16.21 -7.96
C ILE A 83 17.56 16.14 -8.93
N ARG A 84 17.69 16.81 -10.09
CA ARG A 84 16.67 16.75 -11.13
C ARG A 84 16.68 15.38 -11.79
N LEU A 85 15.50 14.75 -11.85
CA LEU A 85 15.31 13.50 -12.55
C LEU A 85 15.00 13.77 -14.02
N PRO A 86 15.69 13.12 -14.98
CA PRO A 86 15.38 13.27 -16.38
C PRO A 86 14.01 12.64 -16.68
N LEU A 87 13.09 13.37 -17.30
CA LEU A 87 11.89 12.77 -17.86
C LEU A 87 12.28 11.85 -19.01
N SER A 88 11.68 10.68 -19.05
CA SER A 88 11.94 9.75 -20.14
C SER A 88 11.39 10.28 -21.46
N PRO A 89 12.12 10.19 -22.59
CA PRO A 89 11.60 10.54 -23.91
C PRO A 89 10.45 9.62 -24.35
N GLY A 90 10.28 8.45 -23.70
CA GLY A 90 9.21 7.50 -23.97
C GLY A 90 8.85 6.69 -22.72
N LEU A 91 7.59 6.33 -22.61
CA LEU A 91 7.10 5.42 -21.57
C LEU A 91 7.53 3.97 -21.88
N PRO A 92 7.52 3.05 -20.88
CA PRO A 92 7.80 1.64 -21.15
C PRO A 92 6.89 1.09 -22.26
N GLU A 93 7.50 0.66 -23.37
CA GLU A 93 6.79 0.17 -24.56
C GLU A 93 6.40 -1.31 -24.47
N LYS A 94 6.98 -2.06 -23.51
CA LYS A 94 6.64 -3.45 -23.30
C LYS A 94 5.12 -3.62 -23.20
N PRO A 95 4.51 -4.50 -23.99
CA PRO A 95 3.07 -4.75 -23.90
C PRO A 95 2.65 -5.12 -22.48
N TYR A 96 1.54 -4.56 -22.01
CA TYR A 96 1.05 -4.80 -20.65
C TYR A 96 0.82 -6.30 -20.37
N SER A 97 0.27 -7.04 -21.34
CA SER A 97 0.07 -8.49 -21.23
C SER A 97 1.36 -9.27 -21.00
N GLU A 98 2.49 -8.79 -21.52
CA GLU A 98 3.78 -9.47 -21.39
C GLU A 98 4.43 -9.30 -19.99
N LEU A 99 3.92 -8.41 -19.15
CA LEU A 99 4.36 -8.31 -17.76
C LEU A 99 4.06 -9.57 -16.95
N PHE A 100 3.07 -10.34 -17.38
CA PHE A 100 2.59 -11.54 -16.70
C PHE A 100 3.20 -12.83 -17.24
N ASP A 101 4.14 -12.74 -18.19
CA ASP A 101 4.86 -13.90 -18.72
C ASP A 101 6.32 -13.89 -18.24
N PRO A 102 6.71 -14.76 -17.29
CA PRO A 102 8.07 -14.83 -16.81
C PRO A 102 9.11 -15.14 -17.89
N LYS A 103 8.68 -15.72 -19.02
CA LYS A 103 9.57 -16.06 -20.15
C LYS A 103 9.86 -14.88 -21.07
N LYS A 104 9.03 -13.84 -21.00
CA LYS A 104 9.17 -12.61 -21.79
C LYS A 104 9.82 -11.47 -21.01
N LYS A 105 10.73 -11.79 -20.08
CA LYS A 105 11.49 -10.77 -19.36
C LYS A 105 12.46 -10.07 -20.31
N ASN A 106 12.40 -8.74 -20.39
CA ASN A 106 13.44 -7.95 -21.03
C ASN A 106 14.73 -8.03 -20.19
N PRO A 107 15.92 -7.98 -20.81
CA PRO A 107 17.11 -7.74 -20.04
C PRO A 107 16.96 -6.41 -19.29
N PRO A 108 17.17 -6.40 -17.95
CA PRO A 108 17.00 -5.18 -17.17
C PRO A 108 18.04 -4.15 -17.59
N PRO A 109 17.69 -2.85 -17.64
CA PRO A 109 18.67 -1.80 -17.79
C PRO A 109 19.58 -1.74 -16.57
N SER A 110 20.75 -1.13 -16.74
CA SER A 110 21.63 -0.79 -15.61
C SER A 110 20.89 0.10 -14.61
N PHE A 111 21.23 -0.02 -13.33
CA PHE A 111 20.79 0.94 -12.34
C PHE A 111 21.62 2.23 -12.49
N ASP A 112 20.98 3.27 -13.02
CA ASP A 112 21.51 4.62 -13.18
C ASP A 112 20.40 5.65 -12.90
N LEU A 113 20.76 6.93 -12.90
CA LEU A 113 19.80 8.00 -12.62
C LEU A 113 18.61 7.97 -13.59
N ALA A 114 18.81 7.67 -14.87
CA ALA A 114 17.74 7.70 -15.87
C ALA A 114 16.75 6.54 -15.68
N SER A 115 17.23 5.33 -15.42
CA SER A 115 16.40 4.16 -15.20
C SER A 115 15.62 4.24 -13.89
N VAL A 116 16.24 4.76 -12.82
CA VAL A 116 15.57 5.03 -11.54
C VAL A 116 14.53 6.16 -11.70
N SER A 117 14.85 7.19 -12.47
CA SER A 117 13.89 8.25 -12.81
C SER A 117 12.64 7.68 -13.47
N LEU A 118 12.80 6.83 -14.51
CA LEU A 118 11.67 6.21 -15.20
C LEU A 118 10.84 5.32 -14.26
N LEU A 119 11.49 4.54 -13.37
CA LEU A 119 10.80 3.76 -12.35
C LEU A 119 9.87 4.64 -11.50
N LEU A 120 10.41 5.74 -10.95
CA LEU A 120 9.64 6.66 -10.10
C LEU A 120 8.55 7.38 -10.89
N GLU A 121 8.84 7.81 -12.12
CA GLU A 121 7.91 8.49 -13.01
C GLU A 121 6.63 7.68 -13.26
N VAL A 122 6.77 6.38 -13.58
CA VAL A 122 5.63 5.53 -13.97
C VAL A 122 5.00 4.77 -12.80
N SER A 123 5.57 4.83 -11.59
CA SER A 123 5.01 4.21 -10.38
C SER A 123 4.36 5.22 -9.44
N LEU A 124 5.12 6.22 -8.98
CA LEU A 124 4.75 7.16 -7.92
C LEU A 124 4.66 8.62 -8.41
N GLY A 125 5.11 8.89 -9.63
CA GLY A 125 5.07 10.19 -10.27
C GLY A 125 3.66 10.66 -10.63
N LEU A 126 3.57 11.91 -11.05
CA LEU A 126 2.31 12.45 -11.54
C LEU A 126 1.90 11.74 -12.84
N SER A 127 0.62 11.48 -12.99
CA SER A 127 0.05 10.91 -14.21
C SER A 127 -0.66 11.94 -15.08
N ALA A 128 -1.21 12.99 -14.49
CA ALA A 128 -1.85 14.12 -15.15
C ALA A 128 -2.19 15.23 -14.16
N TRP A 129 -2.55 16.40 -14.70
CA TRP A 129 -3.33 17.43 -14.03
C TRP A 129 -4.76 17.42 -14.54
N LYS A 130 -5.69 17.64 -13.62
CA LYS A 130 -7.09 17.90 -13.90
C LYS A 130 -7.41 19.34 -13.55
N SER A 131 -8.24 19.99 -14.38
CA SER A 131 -8.73 21.35 -14.12
C SER A 131 -10.16 21.53 -14.60
N TYR A 132 -10.84 22.46 -13.95
CA TYR A 132 -12.05 23.11 -14.43
C TYR A 132 -12.03 24.55 -13.88
N PRO A 133 -12.90 25.48 -14.34
CA PRO A 133 -12.87 26.86 -13.87
C PRO A 133 -12.87 26.97 -12.34
N GLY A 134 -11.79 27.52 -11.78
CA GLY A 134 -11.61 27.73 -10.34
C GLY A 134 -10.93 26.62 -9.56
N ALA A 135 -10.60 25.47 -10.17
CA ALA A 135 -9.88 24.40 -9.46
C ALA A 135 -8.91 23.63 -10.38
N ARG A 136 -7.78 23.22 -9.79
CA ARG A 136 -6.77 22.36 -10.43
C ARG A 136 -6.19 21.41 -9.41
N TRP A 137 -6.02 20.13 -9.76
CA TRP A 137 -5.42 19.11 -8.91
C TRP A 137 -4.60 18.11 -9.72
N SER A 138 -3.61 17.55 -9.08
CA SER A 138 -2.75 16.51 -9.64
C SER A 138 -3.35 15.12 -9.45
N LEU A 139 -2.96 14.20 -10.33
CA LEU A 139 -3.20 12.77 -10.19
C LEU A 139 -1.86 12.05 -10.26
N ARG A 140 -1.66 11.02 -9.44
CA ARG A 140 -0.47 10.15 -9.49
C ARG A 140 -0.76 8.83 -10.21
N CYS A 141 0.30 8.12 -10.61
CA CYS A 141 0.19 6.77 -11.18
C CYS A 141 -0.38 5.79 -10.14
N ASN A 142 0.03 5.87 -8.86
CA ASN A 142 -0.64 5.20 -7.76
C ASN A 142 -1.89 6.01 -7.34
N PRO A 143 -3.07 5.37 -7.23
CA PRO A 143 -4.27 6.05 -6.72
C PRO A 143 -4.14 6.35 -5.22
N SER A 144 -4.99 7.26 -4.75
CA SER A 144 -5.10 7.56 -3.34
C SER A 144 -6.54 7.82 -2.96
N SER A 145 -6.90 7.47 -1.74
CA SER A 145 -8.19 7.74 -1.14
C SER A 145 -8.45 9.26 -1.13
N GLY A 146 -9.57 9.71 -1.67
CA GLY A 146 -9.86 11.14 -1.76
C GLY A 146 -8.86 11.99 -2.56
N ASN A 147 -7.87 11.39 -3.23
CA ASN A 147 -6.76 12.06 -3.93
C ASN A 147 -5.89 12.92 -3.00
N LEU A 148 -5.69 12.49 -1.75
CA LEU A 148 -4.97 13.20 -0.70
C LEU A 148 -3.49 12.81 -0.59
N HIS A 149 -3.13 11.66 -1.15
CA HIS A 149 -1.75 11.16 -1.31
C HIS A 149 -0.93 11.12 0.00
N PRO A 150 -1.37 10.36 1.02
CA PRO A 150 -0.67 10.26 2.30
C PRO A 150 0.67 9.55 2.19
N THR A 151 0.89 8.75 1.15
CA THR A 151 2.09 7.95 0.96
C THR A 151 3.20 8.78 0.34
N GLU A 152 4.33 8.89 1.06
CA GLU A 152 5.60 9.44 0.58
C GLU A 152 6.56 8.31 0.20
N ALA A 153 7.59 8.65 -0.58
CA ALA A 153 8.56 7.69 -1.07
C ALA A 153 9.99 8.19 -0.89
N TYR A 154 10.87 7.28 -0.47
CA TYR A 154 12.29 7.51 -0.37
C TYR A 154 13.04 6.52 -1.26
N LEU A 155 14.04 7.01 -1.97
CA LEU A 155 15.02 6.21 -2.67
C LEU A 155 16.25 6.04 -1.78
N ILE A 156 16.64 4.81 -1.51
CA ILE A 156 17.86 4.45 -0.80
C ILE A 156 18.74 3.72 -1.82
N ALA A 157 19.87 4.30 -2.16
CA ALA A 157 20.69 3.83 -3.28
C ALA A 157 22.18 3.82 -2.95
N PRO A 158 22.98 2.87 -3.53
CA PRO A 158 24.43 2.99 -3.60
C PRO A 158 24.83 4.10 -4.57
N ASP A 159 26.14 4.27 -4.78
CA ASP A 159 26.61 5.07 -5.91
C ASP A 159 26.15 4.45 -7.23
N LEU A 160 25.41 5.23 -8.01
CA LEU A 160 24.94 4.89 -9.34
C LEU A 160 25.52 5.87 -10.36
N SER A 161 25.52 5.50 -11.64
CA SER A 161 25.86 6.45 -12.70
C SER A 161 24.89 7.64 -12.66
N GLY A 162 25.43 8.83 -12.36
CA GLY A 162 24.65 10.08 -12.25
C GLY A 162 23.98 10.32 -10.89
N LEU A 163 24.15 9.44 -9.89
CA LEU A 163 23.59 9.63 -8.55
C LEU A 163 24.58 9.11 -7.49
N GLN A 164 24.96 9.96 -6.54
CA GLN A 164 25.75 9.53 -5.39
C GLN A 164 24.92 8.63 -4.47
N GLY A 165 25.60 7.78 -3.69
CA GLY A 165 24.91 6.94 -2.68
C GLY A 165 24.29 7.79 -1.58
N GLY A 166 23.12 7.35 -1.07
CA GLY A 166 22.44 8.07 -0.02
C GLY A 166 20.96 7.74 0.10
N VAL A 167 20.28 8.55 0.92
CA VAL A 167 18.82 8.51 1.09
C VAL A 167 18.24 9.79 0.52
N TYR A 168 17.23 9.64 -0.31
CA TYR A 168 16.58 10.71 -1.05
C TYR A 168 15.08 10.66 -0.86
N HIS A 169 14.45 11.77 -0.56
CA HIS A 169 13.00 11.91 -0.66
C HIS A 169 12.60 12.18 -2.12
N TYR A 170 11.56 11.54 -2.62
CA TYR A 170 11.04 11.77 -3.98
C TYR A 170 9.91 12.78 -3.98
N LEU A 171 10.19 14.01 -4.41
CA LEU A 171 9.17 15.04 -4.61
C LEU A 171 8.53 14.87 -6.00
N SER A 172 7.35 14.25 -6.01
CA SER A 172 6.65 13.94 -7.27
C SER A 172 6.11 15.17 -8.02
N LEU A 173 5.93 16.32 -7.33
CA LEU A 173 5.47 17.57 -7.95
C LEU A 173 6.41 18.02 -9.08
N ASP A 174 7.69 18.05 -8.78
CA ASP A 174 8.74 18.57 -9.66
C ASP A 174 9.57 17.47 -10.32
N HIS A 175 9.27 16.20 -10.01
CA HIS A 175 10.03 15.02 -10.43
C HIS A 175 11.51 15.18 -10.08
N VAL A 176 11.80 15.33 -8.79
CA VAL A 176 13.14 15.51 -8.26
C VAL A 176 13.39 14.60 -7.06
N LEU A 177 14.68 14.37 -6.76
CA LEU A 177 15.12 13.78 -5.51
C LEU A 177 15.68 14.88 -4.61
N GLU A 178 15.24 14.92 -3.37
CA GLU A 178 15.75 15.76 -2.29
C GLU A 178 16.70 14.93 -1.43
N ARG A 179 17.98 15.25 -1.40
CA ARG A 179 18.99 14.47 -0.68
C ARG A 179 18.84 14.65 0.81
N ARG A 180 18.30 13.62 1.49
CA ARG A 180 18.06 13.63 2.93
C ARG A 180 19.28 13.21 3.73
N ASN A 181 20.14 12.37 3.17
CA ASN A 181 21.23 11.76 3.91
C ASN A 181 22.50 11.64 3.08
N ILE A 182 23.63 11.99 3.71
CA ILE A 182 24.99 11.77 3.21
C ILE A 182 25.59 10.66 4.08
N PRO A 183 25.65 9.41 3.57
CA PRO A 183 26.01 8.27 4.39
C PRO A 183 27.50 8.19 4.73
N GLY A 184 27.84 7.37 5.72
CA GLY A 184 29.22 7.04 6.09
C GLY A 184 29.92 6.12 5.07
N LEU A 185 31.21 5.89 5.27
CA LEU A 185 32.09 5.19 4.32
C LEU A 185 31.70 3.72 4.06
N SER A 186 31.01 3.05 4.99
CA SER A 186 30.58 1.66 4.84
C SER A 186 29.38 1.46 3.90
N TRP A 187 28.73 2.54 3.46
CA TRP A 187 27.49 2.54 2.68
C TRP A 187 27.52 1.65 1.44
N ASN A 188 28.51 1.88 0.57
CA ASN A 188 28.62 1.11 -0.68
C ASN A 188 28.99 -0.35 -0.44
N GLY A 189 29.63 -0.67 0.67
CA GLY A 189 29.96 -2.05 1.08
C GLY A 189 28.75 -2.90 1.44
N ALA A 190 27.60 -2.28 1.74
CA ALA A 190 26.37 -2.99 2.02
C ALA A 190 25.69 -3.60 0.78
N TRP A 191 26.06 -3.14 -0.41
CA TRP A 191 25.43 -3.52 -1.67
C TRP A 191 26.26 -4.56 -2.42
N GLN A 192 25.84 -5.81 -2.32
CA GLN A 192 26.56 -6.92 -2.97
C GLN A 192 26.22 -7.08 -4.45
N THR A 193 25.07 -6.56 -4.86
CA THR A 193 24.58 -6.60 -6.25
C THR A 193 23.92 -5.29 -6.63
N PRO A 194 23.84 -4.96 -7.93
CA PRO A 194 23.13 -3.79 -8.39
C PRO A 194 21.67 -3.79 -7.96
N GLY A 195 21.19 -2.66 -7.47
CA GLY A 195 19.80 -2.47 -7.06
C GLY A 195 19.61 -1.23 -6.19
N VAL A 196 18.36 -0.96 -5.85
CA VAL A 196 17.93 0.15 -4.99
C VAL A 196 16.82 -0.29 -4.05
N ILE A 197 16.63 0.45 -2.96
CA ILE A 197 15.45 0.27 -2.10
C ILE A 197 14.52 1.47 -2.33
N VAL A 198 13.23 1.20 -2.52
CA VAL A 198 12.17 2.19 -2.40
C VAL A 198 11.51 1.99 -1.05
N ALA A 199 11.58 2.99 -0.18
CA ALA A 199 10.88 3.00 1.10
C ALA A 199 9.59 3.80 0.97
N LEU A 200 8.51 3.29 1.57
CA LEU A 200 7.23 4.00 1.65
C LEU A 200 6.94 4.37 3.09
N THR A 201 6.42 5.58 3.28
CA THR A 201 5.99 6.14 4.55
C THR A 201 4.58 6.71 4.42
N SER A 202 3.89 6.98 5.52
CA SER A 202 2.55 7.59 5.52
C SER A 202 2.49 8.84 6.38
N ILE A 203 1.85 9.88 5.87
CA ILE A 203 1.47 11.08 6.63
C ILE A 203 -0.02 10.99 6.91
N TYR A 204 -0.37 10.49 8.10
CA TYR A 204 -1.77 10.20 8.45
C TYR A 204 -2.67 11.43 8.42
N TRP A 205 -2.13 12.63 8.69
CA TRP A 205 -2.88 13.88 8.69
C TRP A 205 -3.57 14.15 7.34
N ARG A 206 -2.94 13.83 6.22
CA ARG A 206 -3.54 14.05 4.89
C ARG A 206 -4.90 13.36 4.77
N GLU A 207 -5.02 12.12 5.22
CA GLU A 207 -6.30 11.40 5.22
C GLU A 207 -7.19 11.80 6.39
N ALA A 208 -6.59 12.09 7.56
CA ALA A 208 -7.33 12.43 8.78
C ALA A 208 -8.07 13.76 8.68
N TRP A 209 -7.53 14.72 7.91
CA TRP A 209 -8.21 15.97 7.59
C TRP A 209 -9.61 15.75 7.03
N LYS A 210 -9.80 14.72 6.20
CA LYS A 210 -11.07 14.42 5.52
C LYS A 210 -11.85 13.30 6.17
N TYR A 211 -11.18 12.27 6.64
CA TYR A 211 -11.80 11.02 7.04
C TYR A 211 -11.70 10.71 8.54
N GLY A 212 -11.14 11.62 9.32
CA GLY A 212 -11.05 11.49 10.77
C GLY A 212 -10.39 10.18 11.21
N GLU A 213 -11.01 9.50 12.16
CA GLU A 213 -10.45 8.29 12.76
C GLU A 213 -10.24 7.12 11.78
N ARG A 214 -10.99 7.07 10.67
CA ARG A 214 -10.87 6.00 9.66
C ARG A 214 -9.63 6.16 8.76
N ALA A 215 -8.95 7.30 8.82
CA ALA A 215 -7.82 7.66 7.97
C ALA A 215 -6.70 6.63 7.93
N PHE A 216 -6.35 6.00 9.06
CA PHE A 216 -5.30 4.98 9.10
C PHE A 216 -5.56 3.83 8.10
N ARG A 217 -6.82 3.36 7.98
CA ARG A 217 -7.18 2.32 7.01
C ARG A 217 -6.91 2.77 5.57
N TYR A 218 -7.21 4.03 5.25
CA TYR A 218 -7.02 4.58 3.91
C TYR A 218 -5.55 4.72 3.57
N CYS A 219 -4.73 5.20 4.52
CA CYS A 219 -3.28 5.24 4.35
C CYS A 219 -2.71 3.85 4.03
N GLN A 220 -3.16 2.81 4.73
CA GLN A 220 -2.70 1.45 4.49
C GLN A 220 -3.15 0.90 3.11
N HIS A 221 -4.36 1.24 2.62
CA HIS A 221 -4.76 0.92 1.24
C HIS A 221 -3.82 1.59 0.23
N ASP A 222 -3.51 2.87 0.44
CA ASP A 222 -2.68 3.65 -0.46
C ASP A 222 -1.24 3.10 -0.53
N VAL A 223 -0.69 2.64 0.59
CA VAL A 223 0.59 1.89 0.62
C VAL A 223 0.50 0.63 -0.25
N GLY A 224 -0.59 -0.14 -0.14
CA GLY A 224 -0.81 -1.33 -0.98
C GLY A 224 -0.88 -0.98 -2.48
N HIS A 225 -1.57 0.08 -2.85
CA HIS A 225 -1.59 0.58 -4.22
C HIS A 225 -0.20 1.01 -4.71
N ALA A 226 0.58 1.69 -3.86
CA ALA A 226 1.94 2.12 -4.18
C ALA A 226 2.89 0.92 -4.36
N LEU A 227 2.80 -0.10 -3.48
CA LEU A 227 3.55 -1.36 -3.61
C LEU A 227 3.33 -2.02 -4.97
N ALA A 228 2.07 -2.17 -5.38
CA ALA A 228 1.77 -2.76 -6.68
C ALA A 228 2.21 -1.87 -7.85
N ALA A 229 2.07 -0.54 -7.74
CA ALA A 229 2.56 0.39 -8.76
C ALA A 229 4.08 0.26 -8.96
N VAL A 230 4.86 0.23 -7.88
CA VAL A 230 6.31 -0.01 -7.92
C VAL A 230 6.62 -1.37 -8.53
N ARG A 231 5.88 -2.43 -8.16
CA ARG A 231 6.12 -3.77 -8.71
C ARG A 231 5.84 -3.87 -10.21
N PHE A 232 4.73 -3.29 -10.68
CA PHE A 232 4.41 -3.24 -12.11
C PHE A 232 5.42 -2.42 -12.91
N ALA A 233 5.83 -1.26 -12.39
CA ALA A 233 6.86 -0.43 -13.01
C ALA A 233 8.20 -1.18 -13.09
N SER A 234 8.62 -1.85 -12.01
CA SER A 234 9.83 -2.69 -12.00
C SER A 234 9.75 -3.80 -13.06
N ALA A 235 8.59 -4.48 -13.20
CA ALA A 235 8.40 -5.52 -14.21
C ALA A 235 8.47 -4.99 -15.65
N ALA A 236 7.96 -3.78 -15.89
CA ALA A 236 8.04 -3.13 -17.20
C ALA A 236 9.49 -2.84 -17.59
N LEU A 237 10.35 -2.54 -16.60
CA LEU A 237 11.79 -2.35 -16.76
C LEU A 237 12.61 -3.66 -16.72
N GLY A 238 11.96 -4.81 -16.49
CA GLY A 238 12.65 -6.10 -16.40
C GLY A 238 13.29 -6.39 -15.04
N TRP A 239 13.06 -5.55 -14.03
CA TRP A 239 13.55 -5.74 -12.66
C TRP A 239 12.61 -6.58 -11.81
N GLU A 240 13.18 -7.26 -10.83
CA GLU A 240 12.44 -7.90 -9.75
C GLU A 240 12.27 -6.90 -8.60
N ALA A 241 11.18 -7.05 -7.85
CA ALA A 241 10.93 -6.27 -6.65
C ALA A 241 10.30 -7.15 -5.57
N THR A 242 10.73 -6.98 -4.32
CA THR A 242 10.21 -7.74 -3.17
C THR A 242 10.25 -6.89 -1.91
N ILE A 243 9.28 -7.09 -1.02
CA ILE A 243 9.30 -6.50 0.32
C ILE A 243 10.47 -7.06 1.10
N LEU A 244 11.22 -6.20 1.79
CA LEU A 244 12.24 -6.59 2.77
C LEU A 244 11.57 -7.00 4.08
N ASP A 245 10.94 -8.17 4.07
CA ASP A 245 10.26 -8.71 5.24
C ASP A 245 11.28 -9.01 6.37
N GLY A 246 10.94 -8.63 7.59
CA GLY A 246 11.84 -8.73 8.73
C GLY A 246 12.79 -7.54 8.95
N TRP A 247 12.70 -6.49 8.11
CA TRP A 247 13.26 -5.19 8.43
C TRP A 247 12.20 -4.40 9.19
N ASN A 248 12.30 -4.42 10.52
CA ASN A 248 11.28 -3.86 11.40
C ASN A 248 11.12 -2.34 11.25
N ASP A 249 10.02 -1.80 11.76
CA ASP A 249 9.66 -0.38 11.61
C ASP A 249 10.73 0.57 12.17
N ASN A 250 11.47 0.17 13.21
CA ASN A 250 12.59 0.97 13.72
C ASN A 250 13.74 1.05 12.68
N THR A 251 14.03 -0.04 11.99
CA THR A 251 15.01 -0.03 10.91
C THR A 251 14.55 0.86 9.75
N ILE A 252 13.26 0.77 9.39
CA ILE A 252 12.68 1.61 8.33
C ILE A 252 12.77 3.09 8.73
N SER A 253 12.38 3.44 9.97
CA SER A 253 12.45 4.82 10.48
C SER A 253 13.86 5.40 10.41
N ARG A 254 14.86 4.61 10.82
CA ARG A 254 16.27 5.04 10.78
C ARG A 254 16.77 5.26 9.36
N LEU A 255 16.41 4.35 8.44
CA LEU A 255 16.84 4.44 7.04
C LEU A 255 16.15 5.58 6.27
N THR A 256 14.94 5.98 6.68
CA THR A 256 14.20 7.09 6.04
C THR A 256 14.36 8.41 6.78
N GLY A 257 14.90 8.38 8.02
CA GLY A 257 15.02 9.54 8.89
C GLY A 257 13.69 9.98 9.52
N THR A 258 12.65 9.12 9.49
CA THR A 258 11.33 9.45 10.10
C THR A 258 11.35 9.38 11.63
N ASP A 259 12.41 8.84 12.24
CA ASP A 259 12.69 8.89 13.68
C ASP A 259 13.25 10.26 14.15
N ARG A 260 13.62 11.14 13.21
CA ARG A 260 14.15 12.47 13.46
C ARG A 260 13.03 13.48 13.64
N HIS A 261 12.21 13.26 14.67
CA HIS A 261 10.94 13.97 14.89
C HIS A 261 11.04 15.49 14.89
N GLN A 262 12.21 16.05 15.28
CA GLN A 262 12.46 17.49 15.29
C GLN A 262 12.51 18.12 13.88
N GLU A 263 12.66 17.32 12.83
CA GLU A 263 12.71 17.78 11.44
C GLU A 263 11.32 17.83 10.77
N PHE A 264 10.28 17.44 11.52
CA PHE A 264 8.90 17.38 11.03
C PHE A 264 7.96 18.20 11.91
N PRO A 265 6.95 18.87 11.35
CA PRO A 265 5.83 19.41 12.15
C PRO A 265 5.13 18.28 12.92
N ASP A 266 4.76 18.54 14.18
CA ASP A 266 4.31 17.50 15.13
C ASP A 266 3.15 16.64 14.63
N GLU A 267 2.11 17.27 14.05
CA GLU A 267 0.91 16.56 13.59
C GLU A 267 1.06 16.01 12.16
N GLU A 268 2.18 16.30 11.49
CA GLU A 268 2.48 15.91 10.12
C GLU A 268 3.68 14.96 10.01
N ARG A 269 4.01 14.27 11.10
CA ARG A 269 5.10 13.28 11.12
C ARG A 269 4.80 12.14 10.16
N GLU A 270 5.86 11.58 9.60
CA GLU A 270 5.79 10.41 8.75
C GLU A 270 5.93 9.13 9.56
N ALA A 271 5.04 8.19 9.33
CA ALA A 271 5.13 6.85 9.88
C ALA A 271 5.83 5.91 8.91
N PRO A 272 6.76 5.05 9.36
CA PRO A 272 7.39 4.05 8.52
C PRO A 272 6.36 2.98 8.13
N GLU A 273 6.40 2.52 6.87
CA GLU A 273 5.50 1.47 6.39
C GLU A 273 6.28 0.26 5.88
N VAL A 274 6.99 0.39 4.76
CA VAL A 274 7.61 -0.76 4.11
C VAL A 274 8.83 -0.39 3.26
N LEU A 275 9.79 -1.31 3.17
CA LEU A 275 10.91 -1.25 2.24
C LEU A 275 10.71 -2.24 1.10
N VAL A 276 10.92 -1.80 -0.12
CA VAL A 276 10.90 -2.60 -1.34
C VAL A 276 12.29 -2.67 -1.92
N TRP A 277 12.89 -3.84 -1.94
CA TRP A 277 14.13 -4.12 -2.66
C TRP A 277 13.84 -4.29 -4.14
N ILE A 278 14.52 -3.54 -4.99
CA ILE A 278 14.47 -3.64 -6.44
C ILE A 278 15.85 -4.09 -6.92
N GLY A 279 15.94 -5.36 -7.32
CA GLY A 279 17.18 -6.06 -7.64
C GLY A 279 16.93 -7.55 -7.73
N GLY A 280 17.99 -8.38 -7.63
CA GLY A 280 17.82 -9.84 -7.57
C GLY A 280 17.21 -10.29 -6.23
N ARG A 281 16.25 -11.23 -6.23
CA ARG A 281 15.52 -11.68 -5.02
C ARG A 281 16.38 -12.17 -3.87
N SER A 282 17.52 -12.82 -4.18
CA SER A 282 18.41 -13.44 -3.19
C SER A 282 19.53 -12.53 -2.70
N THR A 283 19.56 -11.27 -3.10
CA THR A 283 20.74 -10.40 -3.01
C THR A 283 20.41 -9.03 -2.40
N ALA A 284 19.48 -8.99 -1.45
CA ALA A 284 19.19 -7.77 -0.71
C ALA A 284 20.45 -7.21 -0.02
N PRO A 285 20.55 -5.90 0.18
CA PRO A 285 21.69 -5.27 0.85
C PRO A 285 21.88 -5.78 2.28
N ASP A 286 23.09 -5.67 2.80
CA ASP A 286 23.37 -5.97 4.20
C ASP A 286 22.78 -4.89 5.11
N ARG A 287 21.74 -5.29 5.87
CA ARG A 287 21.02 -4.41 6.81
C ARG A 287 21.94 -3.78 7.84
N SER A 288 22.87 -4.57 8.38
CA SER A 288 23.74 -4.11 9.47
C SER A 288 24.68 -3.01 9.00
N LEU A 289 25.28 -3.21 7.82
CA LEU A 289 26.16 -2.21 7.21
C LEU A 289 25.41 -0.93 6.81
N LEU A 290 24.16 -1.05 6.29
CA LEU A 290 23.34 0.14 5.99
C LEU A 290 23.00 0.93 7.25
N VAL A 291 22.59 0.24 8.31
CA VAL A 291 22.26 0.88 9.59
C VAL A 291 23.49 1.53 10.22
N GLU A 292 24.65 0.86 10.20
CA GLU A 292 25.92 1.42 10.69
C GLU A 292 26.30 2.70 9.90
N ALA A 293 26.17 2.65 8.58
CA ALA A 293 26.49 3.82 7.74
C ALA A 293 25.54 5.01 8.01
N ILE A 294 24.25 4.75 8.30
CA ILE A 294 23.28 5.78 8.70
C ILE A 294 23.64 6.39 10.06
N ASP A 295 24.08 5.60 11.03
CA ASP A 295 24.45 6.10 12.36
C ASP A 295 25.64 7.05 12.32
N CYS A 296 26.53 6.89 11.34
CA CYS A 296 27.70 7.74 11.11
C CYS A 296 27.46 8.81 10.04
N SER A 297 26.22 9.08 9.67
CA SER A 297 25.84 9.93 8.55
C SER A 297 25.45 11.35 8.96
N ARG A 298 25.34 12.24 7.95
CA ARG A 298 24.77 13.59 8.09
C ARG A 298 23.41 13.64 7.42
N TRP A 299 22.42 14.11 8.15
CA TRP A 299 21.08 14.36 7.65
C TRP A 299 20.89 15.83 7.30
N GLU A 300 20.08 16.10 6.29
CA GLU A 300 19.82 17.45 5.78
C GLU A 300 18.32 17.65 5.56
N GLY A 301 17.89 18.89 5.70
CA GLY A 301 16.57 19.39 5.36
C GLY A 301 15.54 19.30 6.48
N GLU A 302 14.62 20.25 6.44
CA GLU A 302 13.45 20.35 7.32
C GLU A 302 12.19 20.14 6.49
N ALA A 303 11.27 19.34 6.99
CA ALA A 303 10.02 19.02 6.31
C ALA A 303 9.10 20.25 6.23
N SER A 304 8.50 20.47 5.05
CA SER A 304 7.50 21.53 4.87
C SER A 304 6.27 21.29 5.72
N GLN A 305 5.65 22.34 6.24
CA GLN A 305 4.31 22.31 6.81
C GLN A 305 3.29 22.21 5.68
N MET A 306 2.27 21.37 5.84
CA MET A 306 1.26 21.10 4.81
C MET A 306 -0.10 21.76 5.09
N SER A 307 -0.41 22.01 6.34
CA SER A 307 -1.65 22.66 6.78
C SER A 307 -1.36 23.76 7.78
N PRO A 308 -2.12 24.87 7.77
CA PRO A 308 -2.00 25.93 8.79
C PRO A 308 -2.43 25.46 10.19
N ASP A 309 -3.49 24.65 10.28
CA ASP A 309 -4.03 24.13 11.54
C ASP A 309 -4.32 22.60 11.43
N HIS A 310 -4.47 21.95 12.59
CA HIS A 310 -4.59 20.49 12.67
C HIS A 310 -5.62 20.07 13.72
N ARG A 311 -6.45 19.09 13.37
CA ARG A 311 -7.28 18.40 14.34
C ARG A 311 -6.63 17.07 14.74
N ARG A 312 -6.32 16.93 16.02
CA ARG A 312 -5.69 15.72 16.55
C ARG A 312 -6.70 14.56 16.66
N TRP A 313 -6.31 13.39 16.12
CA TRP A 313 -7.03 12.13 16.21
C TRP A 313 -6.17 11.08 16.92
N THR A 314 -6.18 11.08 18.26
CA THR A 314 -5.26 10.29 19.12
C THR A 314 -5.27 8.78 18.79
N VAL A 315 -6.45 8.25 18.43
CA VAL A 315 -6.63 6.83 18.08
C VAL A 315 -5.79 6.40 16.87
N ILE A 316 -5.44 7.31 15.96
CA ILE A 316 -4.56 7.02 14.82
C ILE A 316 -3.14 6.74 15.31
N GLY A 317 -2.61 7.58 16.20
CA GLY A 317 -1.29 7.35 16.79
C GLY A 317 -1.25 6.11 17.70
N GLU A 318 -2.36 5.76 18.35
CA GLU A 318 -2.47 4.54 19.17
C GLU A 318 -2.39 3.28 18.29
N VAL A 319 -3.17 3.20 17.22
CA VAL A 319 -3.16 2.05 16.30
C VAL A 319 -1.85 1.97 15.51
N ASP A 320 -1.27 3.10 15.13
CA ASP A 320 0.06 3.14 14.50
C ASP A 320 1.09 2.42 15.37
N ARG A 321 1.21 2.81 16.64
CA ARG A 321 2.15 2.18 17.58
C ARG A 321 1.82 0.71 17.83
N ALA A 322 0.54 0.38 17.98
CA ALA A 322 0.09 -0.98 18.26
C ALA A 322 0.34 -1.95 17.09
N THR A 323 0.35 -1.45 15.87
CA THR A 323 0.53 -2.28 14.65
C THR A 323 1.96 -2.27 14.10
N ARG A 324 2.92 -1.70 14.82
CA ARG A 324 4.33 -1.72 14.39
C ARG A 324 4.90 -3.13 14.43
N ASP A 325 5.65 -3.46 13.41
CA ASP A 325 6.36 -4.74 13.33
C ASP A 325 7.73 -4.63 14.01
N HIS A 326 7.86 -5.27 15.18
CA HIS A 326 9.10 -5.37 15.95
C HIS A 326 9.82 -6.71 15.74
N SER A 327 9.31 -7.55 14.84
CA SER A 327 9.83 -8.90 14.62
C SER A 327 11.20 -8.89 13.94
N THR A 328 11.93 -9.97 14.15
CA THR A 328 13.22 -10.26 13.50
C THR A 328 13.03 -11.20 12.29
N PRO A 329 13.99 -11.24 11.35
CA PRO A 329 13.91 -12.06 10.15
C PRO A 329 13.69 -13.56 10.43
N GLY A 330 13.01 -14.25 9.53
CA GLY A 330 12.89 -15.70 9.56
C GLY A 330 11.54 -16.28 9.13
N ARG A 331 10.64 -15.46 8.58
CA ARG A 331 9.40 -16.00 8.01
C ARG A 331 9.69 -16.71 6.68
N PRO A 332 9.17 -17.93 6.49
CA PRO A 332 9.31 -18.63 5.23
C PRO A 332 8.60 -17.83 4.12
N LEU A 333 9.27 -17.69 2.99
CA LEU A 333 8.66 -17.06 1.80
C LEU A 333 7.54 -17.94 1.27
N PHE A 334 6.42 -17.31 0.89
CA PHE A 334 5.32 -17.98 0.23
C PHE A 334 5.70 -18.33 -1.20
N SER A 335 5.45 -19.58 -1.61
CA SER A 335 5.56 -20.04 -2.98
C SER A 335 4.15 -20.33 -3.53
N PRO A 336 3.68 -19.56 -4.53
CA PRO A 336 2.36 -19.76 -5.11
C PRO A 336 2.24 -21.13 -5.81
N THR A 337 1.03 -21.68 -5.82
CA THR A 337 0.70 -22.84 -6.63
C THR A 337 0.92 -22.54 -8.12
N SER A 338 1.49 -23.49 -8.86
CA SER A 338 1.67 -23.37 -10.30
C SER A 338 0.32 -23.20 -11.00
N ARG A 339 0.22 -22.19 -11.88
CA ARG A 339 -0.97 -21.86 -12.65
C ARG A 339 -0.59 -21.66 -14.13
N PRO A 340 -1.52 -21.87 -15.07
CA PRO A 340 -1.30 -21.53 -16.47
C PRO A 340 -0.91 -20.05 -16.64
N PRO A 341 -0.18 -19.70 -17.71
CA PRO A 341 0.04 -18.29 -18.06
C PRO A 341 -1.29 -17.56 -18.22
N LEU A 342 -1.29 -16.25 -17.92
CA LEU A 342 -2.48 -15.44 -18.15
C LEU A 342 -2.79 -15.36 -19.66
N PRO A 343 -4.09 -15.36 -20.04
CA PRO A 343 -4.48 -15.14 -21.43
C PRO A 343 -3.98 -13.78 -21.94
N ASP A 344 -3.59 -13.72 -23.21
CA ASP A 344 -3.19 -12.48 -23.84
C ASP A 344 -4.34 -11.47 -23.92
N ILE A 345 -4.01 -10.19 -23.83
CA ILE A 345 -4.94 -9.10 -24.09
C ILE A 345 -4.76 -8.70 -25.56
N PRO A 346 -5.82 -8.69 -26.38
CA PRO A 346 -5.70 -8.44 -27.82
C PRO A 346 -5.12 -7.08 -28.19
N SER A 347 -5.09 -6.11 -27.27
CA SER A 347 -4.80 -4.70 -27.56
C SER A 347 -3.32 -4.37 -27.79
N GLY A 348 -2.37 -5.21 -27.35
CA GLY A 348 -0.93 -4.89 -27.43
C GLY A 348 -0.52 -3.56 -26.78
N VAL A 349 -1.37 -2.99 -25.92
CA VAL A 349 -1.15 -1.65 -25.35
C VAL A 349 0.13 -1.62 -24.52
N PRO A 350 1.02 -0.64 -24.70
CA PRO A 350 2.21 -0.45 -23.91
C PRO A 350 1.89 -0.31 -22.41
N SER A 351 2.68 -0.96 -21.56
CA SER A 351 2.47 -0.94 -20.10
C SER A 351 2.55 0.48 -19.53
N GLY A 352 3.48 1.30 -20.02
CA GLY A 352 3.61 2.68 -19.58
C GLY A 352 2.38 3.53 -19.92
N GLN A 353 1.71 3.25 -21.04
CA GLN A 353 0.45 3.90 -21.38
C GLN A 353 -0.65 3.53 -20.37
N ILE A 354 -0.80 2.25 -20.02
CA ILE A 354 -1.77 1.79 -19.01
C ILE A 354 -1.50 2.47 -17.66
N PHE A 355 -0.25 2.51 -17.20
CA PHE A 355 0.10 3.15 -15.93
C PHE A 355 -0.25 4.65 -15.93
N ARG A 356 0.07 5.34 -17.02
CA ARG A 356 -0.13 6.79 -17.15
C ARG A 356 -1.60 7.17 -17.34
N GLN A 357 -2.38 6.35 -18.04
CA GLN A 357 -3.80 6.66 -18.33
C GLN A 357 -4.78 6.20 -17.24
N ARG A 358 -4.38 5.30 -16.31
CA ARG A 358 -5.23 4.83 -15.22
C ARG A 358 -5.85 6.00 -14.44
N ARG A 359 -7.16 5.95 -14.30
CA ARG A 359 -7.96 6.90 -13.50
C ARG A 359 -9.03 6.16 -12.72
N SER A 360 -9.46 6.69 -11.58
CA SER A 360 -10.71 6.31 -10.95
C SER A 360 -11.88 6.87 -11.74
N ALA A 361 -12.88 6.03 -12.02
CA ALA A 361 -14.13 6.51 -12.60
C ALA A 361 -14.92 7.33 -11.57
N GLN A 362 -15.55 8.40 -12.01
CA GLN A 362 -16.46 9.19 -11.17
C GLN A 362 -17.92 8.73 -11.32
N ARG A 363 -18.27 8.22 -12.49
CA ARG A 363 -19.58 7.66 -12.82
C ARG A 363 -19.43 6.57 -13.88
N PHE A 364 -20.35 5.61 -13.84
CA PHE A 364 -20.49 4.58 -14.87
C PHE A 364 -21.78 4.77 -15.68
N ASP A 365 -21.77 4.26 -16.92
CA ASP A 365 -22.96 4.16 -17.75
C ASP A 365 -23.81 2.96 -17.30
N PRO A 366 -24.98 3.18 -16.72
CA PRO A 366 -25.85 2.07 -16.29
C PRO A 366 -26.43 1.28 -17.48
N ASN A 367 -26.40 1.83 -18.70
CA ASN A 367 -26.89 1.20 -19.90
C ASN A 367 -25.77 0.56 -20.76
N ALA A 368 -24.52 0.55 -20.24
CA ALA A 368 -23.40 -0.02 -20.95
C ALA A 368 -23.64 -1.49 -21.31
N GLU A 369 -23.10 -1.90 -22.46
CA GLU A 369 -23.05 -3.30 -22.88
C GLU A 369 -22.31 -4.17 -21.84
N PRO A 370 -22.69 -5.44 -21.69
CA PRO A 370 -22.02 -6.37 -20.79
C PRO A 370 -20.51 -6.45 -21.08
N LEU A 371 -19.74 -6.75 -20.03
CA LEU A 371 -18.32 -7.05 -20.17
C LEU A 371 -18.16 -8.43 -20.83
N PRO A 372 -17.37 -8.56 -21.90
CA PRO A 372 -17.09 -9.87 -22.48
C PRO A 372 -16.52 -10.84 -21.45
N LYS A 373 -17.05 -12.07 -21.42
CA LYS A 373 -16.60 -13.12 -20.45
C LYS A 373 -15.08 -13.34 -20.46
N PRO A 374 -14.39 -13.39 -21.62
CA PRO A 374 -12.93 -13.52 -21.62
C PRO A 374 -12.20 -12.38 -20.90
N ALA A 375 -12.67 -11.14 -21.06
CA ALA A 375 -12.09 -9.99 -20.37
C ALA A 375 -12.32 -10.06 -18.84
N PHE A 376 -13.52 -10.45 -18.41
CA PHE A 376 -13.82 -10.68 -17.00
C PHE A 376 -12.94 -11.78 -16.39
N LEU A 377 -12.83 -12.94 -17.07
CA LEU A 377 -12.00 -14.04 -16.58
C LEU A 377 -10.52 -13.64 -16.53
N ARG A 378 -10.03 -12.88 -17.50
CA ARG A 378 -8.67 -12.31 -17.48
C ARG A 378 -8.44 -11.44 -16.25
N ILE A 379 -9.38 -10.56 -15.91
CA ILE A 379 -9.32 -9.73 -14.70
C ILE A 379 -9.21 -10.63 -13.46
N LEU A 380 -10.04 -11.67 -13.36
CA LEU A 380 -10.01 -12.59 -12.21
C LEU A 380 -8.70 -13.36 -12.11
N GLU A 381 -8.18 -13.84 -13.23
CA GLU A 381 -6.90 -14.55 -13.27
C GLU A 381 -5.74 -13.68 -12.82
N ALA A 382 -5.75 -12.39 -13.17
CA ALA A 382 -4.74 -11.44 -12.74
C ALA A 382 -4.75 -11.20 -11.22
N LEU A 383 -5.82 -11.56 -10.50
CA LEU A 383 -5.89 -11.49 -9.03
C LEU A 383 -5.32 -12.74 -8.34
N LEU A 384 -4.99 -13.79 -9.09
CA LEU A 384 -4.47 -15.04 -8.55
C LEU A 384 -2.93 -15.03 -8.53
N PRO A 385 -2.28 -15.27 -7.39
CA PRO A 385 -0.82 -15.25 -7.30
C PRO A 385 -0.15 -16.28 -8.21
N ARG A 386 0.94 -15.89 -8.84
CA ARG A 386 1.84 -16.72 -9.64
C ARG A 386 3.29 -16.39 -9.31
N GLU A 387 4.16 -17.36 -9.35
CA GLU A 387 5.58 -17.15 -9.07
C GLU A 387 6.25 -16.24 -10.12
N GLY A 388 6.95 -15.23 -9.65
CA GLY A 388 7.66 -14.28 -10.51
C GLY A 388 6.75 -13.40 -11.39
N VAL A 389 5.46 -13.31 -11.08
CA VAL A 389 4.45 -12.55 -11.83
C VAL A 389 3.89 -11.41 -10.97
N PRO A 390 3.98 -10.14 -11.46
CA PRO A 390 3.42 -9.00 -10.75
C PRO A 390 1.88 -9.08 -10.65
N PRO A 391 1.26 -8.42 -9.65
CA PRO A 391 1.95 -7.71 -8.58
C PRO A 391 2.19 -8.56 -7.33
N PHE A 392 1.60 -9.78 -7.24
CA PHE A 392 1.53 -10.53 -5.99
C PHE A 392 2.85 -11.16 -5.57
N ASP A 393 3.82 -11.29 -6.47
CA ASP A 393 5.15 -11.78 -6.17
C ASP A 393 6.03 -10.77 -5.38
N ILE A 394 5.54 -9.53 -5.19
CA ILE A 394 6.14 -8.58 -4.24
C ILE A 394 5.86 -8.97 -2.79
N LEU A 395 4.71 -9.63 -2.53
CA LEU A 395 4.29 -10.06 -1.20
C LEU A 395 5.01 -11.35 -0.80
N THR A 396 5.46 -11.40 0.44
CA THR A 396 6.23 -12.54 0.99
C THR A 396 5.34 -13.58 1.69
N TRP A 397 4.03 -13.34 1.75
CA TRP A 397 3.05 -14.17 2.46
C TRP A 397 1.96 -14.73 1.57
N ALA A 398 1.31 -15.81 2.03
CA ALA A 398 0.16 -16.41 1.37
C ALA A 398 -1.05 -15.48 1.35
N PRO A 399 -1.93 -15.58 0.32
CA PRO A 399 -3.12 -14.76 0.22
C PRO A 399 -3.98 -14.77 1.49
N ARG A 400 -4.30 -13.60 2.00
CA ARG A 400 -5.19 -13.38 3.15
C ARG A 400 -6.46 -12.61 2.78
N ILE A 401 -6.52 -12.09 1.55
CA ILE A 401 -7.66 -11.35 1.01
C ILE A 401 -8.31 -12.14 -0.12
N HIS A 402 -9.62 -12.33 -0.05
CA HIS A 402 -10.41 -13.12 -0.98
C HIS A 402 -11.54 -12.28 -1.58
N PRO A 403 -11.57 -12.05 -2.91
CA PRO A 403 -12.63 -11.29 -3.56
C PRO A 403 -13.99 -11.99 -3.51
N LEU A 404 -15.00 -11.28 -3.00
CA LEU A 404 -16.41 -11.57 -3.16
C LEU A 404 -16.93 -10.64 -4.26
N LEU A 405 -17.47 -11.21 -5.35
CA LEU A 405 -17.88 -10.44 -6.53
C LEU A 405 -19.40 -10.34 -6.59
N PHE A 406 -19.89 -9.16 -6.90
CA PHE A 406 -21.29 -8.90 -7.22
C PHE A 406 -21.36 -8.62 -8.73
N VAL A 407 -21.73 -9.63 -9.50
CA VAL A 407 -21.79 -9.56 -10.96
C VAL A 407 -23.15 -9.06 -11.40
N TYR A 408 -23.19 -8.08 -12.29
CA TYR A 408 -24.43 -7.49 -12.82
C TYR A 408 -24.55 -7.66 -14.32
N LYS A 409 -23.45 -7.34 -15.06
CA LYS A 409 -23.43 -7.33 -16.53
C LYS A 409 -22.12 -7.91 -17.06
N VAL A 410 -22.03 -9.24 -17.07
CA VAL A 410 -20.94 -10.00 -17.70
C VAL A 410 -21.56 -11.03 -18.64
N GLU A 411 -21.07 -11.11 -19.89
CA GLU A 411 -21.58 -12.06 -20.88
C GLU A 411 -21.50 -13.50 -20.38
N GLY A 412 -22.59 -14.23 -20.51
CA GLY A 412 -22.65 -15.65 -20.14
C GLY A 412 -22.50 -15.93 -18.65
N LEU A 413 -22.64 -14.93 -17.79
CA LEU A 413 -22.76 -15.09 -16.34
C LEU A 413 -24.09 -14.54 -15.85
N GLU A 414 -24.74 -15.26 -14.95
CA GLU A 414 -25.96 -14.80 -14.31
C GLU A 414 -25.65 -13.68 -13.31
N PRO A 415 -26.51 -12.67 -13.15
CA PRO A 415 -26.38 -11.73 -12.05
C PRO A 415 -26.41 -12.46 -10.71
N GLY A 416 -25.46 -12.12 -9.82
CA GLY A 416 -25.34 -12.82 -8.54
C GLY A 416 -24.10 -12.47 -7.75
N CYS A 417 -23.96 -13.16 -6.63
CA CYS A 417 -22.80 -13.10 -5.75
C CYS A 417 -21.90 -14.31 -6.00
N TYR A 418 -20.62 -14.04 -6.21
CA TYR A 418 -19.59 -15.04 -6.52
C TYR A 418 -18.41 -14.90 -5.56
N LEU A 419 -17.73 -16.00 -5.27
CA LEU A 419 -16.49 -16.03 -4.51
C LEU A 419 -15.32 -16.42 -5.42
N LEU A 420 -14.25 -15.63 -5.40
CA LEU A 420 -12.95 -16.00 -5.96
C LEU A 420 -12.00 -16.31 -4.80
N ALA A 421 -11.92 -17.58 -4.43
CA ALA A 421 -11.02 -18.00 -3.37
C ALA A 421 -9.57 -18.05 -3.88
N ARG A 422 -8.65 -17.33 -3.22
CA ARG A 422 -7.22 -17.29 -3.60
C ARG A 422 -6.39 -18.37 -2.87
N SER A 423 -7.02 -19.12 -1.94
CA SER A 423 -6.49 -20.28 -1.23
C SER A 423 -7.62 -21.28 -1.03
N GLN A 424 -7.35 -22.57 -1.26
CA GLN A 424 -8.32 -23.64 -1.08
C GLN A 424 -8.73 -23.80 0.39
N GLU A 425 -7.78 -23.73 1.31
CA GLU A 425 -8.05 -23.85 2.75
C GLU A 425 -9.01 -22.78 3.24
N VAL A 426 -8.84 -21.55 2.74
CA VAL A 426 -9.69 -20.41 3.08
C VAL A 426 -11.06 -20.53 2.40
N GLU A 427 -11.14 -21.06 1.18
CA GLU A 427 -12.42 -21.34 0.51
C GLU A 427 -13.32 -22.21 1.39
N GLU A 428 -12.78 -23.32 1.87
CA GLU A 428 -13.52 -24.25 2.73
C GLU A 428 -13.98 -23.61 4.04
N ALA A 429 -13.11 -22.80 4.67
CA ALA A 429 -13.44 -22.11 5.92
C ALA A 429 -14.51 -21.02 5.69
N LEU A 430 -14.39 -20.25 4.63
CA LEU A 430 -15.33 -19.19 4.26
C LEU A 430 -16.70 -19.77 3.92
N VAL A 431 -16.75 -20.84 3.12
CA VAL A 431 -17.98 -21.52 2.75
C VAL A 431 -18.70 -22.08 3.99
N ARG A 432 -17.97 -22.67 4.95
CA ARG A 432 -18.57 -23.13 6.22
C ARG A 432 -19.13 -22.00 7.07
N SER A 433 -18.66 -20.78 6.88
CA SER A 433 -19.12 -19.60 7.66
C SER A 433 -20.36 -18.92 7.05
N LEU A 434 -20.77 -19.28 5.83
CA LEU A 434 -21.93 -18.71 5.15
C LEU A 434 -23.23 -19.21 5.78
N SER A 435 -24.27 -18.38 5.74
CA SER A 435 -25.62 -18.80 6.13
C SER A 435 -26.20 -19.82 5.11
N ALA A 436 -27.28 -20.51 5.51
CA ALA A 436 -27.96 -21.48 4.66
C ALA A 436 -28.61 -20.88 3.39
N ASP A 437 -28.67 -19.57 3.28
CA ASP A 437 -29.17 -18.86 2.08
C ASP A 437 -28.17 -18.84 0.93
N PHE A 438 -26.95 -19.31 1.18
CA PHE A 438 -25.88 -19.40 0.19
C PHE A 438 -25.59 -20.87 -0.16
N SER A 439 -25.33 -21.11 -1.43
CA SER A 439 -24.86 -22.40 -1.94
C SER A 439 -23.49 -22.21 -2.60
N THR A 440 -22.84 -23.30 -2.94
CA THR A 440 -21.60 -23.25 -3.74
C THR A 440 -21.79 -24.06 -5.01
N GLU A 441 -21.80 -23.37 -6.14
CA GLU A 441 -21.99 -23.98 -7.43
C GLU A 441 -20.80 -23.65 -8.35
N GLU A 442 -20.39 -24.66 -9.14
CA GLU A 442 -19.41 -24.44 -10.20
C GLU A 442 -19.97 -23.54 -11.29
N VAL A 443 -19.15 -22.62 -11.78
CA VAL A 443 -19.56 -21.70 -12.84
C VAL A 443 -19.24 -22.29 -14.21
N GLN A 444 -20.27 -22.57 -15.02
CA GLN A 444 -20.07 -23.15 -16.33
C GLN A 444 -19.21 -22.32 -17.27
N GLY A 445 -18.29 -22.97 -17.98
CA GLY A 445 -17.38 -22.33 -18.93
C GLY A 445 -16.35 -21.42 -18.29
N VAL A 446 -16.06 -21.60 -17.00
CA VAL A 446 -14.89 -21.03 -16.30
C VAL A 446 -13.81 -22.11 -16.23
N PRO A 447 -12.56 -21.79 -16.61
CA PRO A 447 -11.46 -22.75 -16.52
C PRO A 447 -11.26 -23.26 -15.08
N PRO A 448 -10.97 -24.57 -14.87
CA PRO A 448 -10.86 -25.16 -13.52
C PRO A 448 -9.79 -24.53 -12.61
N HIS A 449 -8.79 -23.88 -13.19
CA HIS A 449 -7.74 -23.20 -12.42
C HIS A 449 -8.16 -21.83 -11.87
N ILE A 450 -9.34 -21.34 -12.26
CA ILE A 450 -9.96 -20.13 -11.69
C ILE A 450 -10.99 -20.59 -10.65
N PRO A 451 -10.70 -20.50 -9.35
CA PRO A 451 -11.58 -20.99 -8.29
C PRO A 451 -12.75 -20.04 -8.06
N LEU A 452 -13.60 -19.89 -9.06
CA LEU A 452 -14.80 -19.05 -9.02
C LEU A 452 -16.02 -19.90 -8.70
N LYS A 453 -16.70 -19.59 -7.61
CA LYS A 453 -17.95 -20.24 -7.19
C LYS A 453 -19.10 -19.25 -7.23
N LEU A 454 -20.26 -19.66 -7.74
CA LEU A 454 -21.50 -18.93 -7.58
C LEU A 454 -22.07 -19.25 -6.19
N LEU A 455 -22.28 -18.21 -5.38
CA LEU A 455 -22.82 -18.33 -4.01
C LEU A 455 -24.33 -18.06 -3.94
N ARG A 456 -24.81 -17.12 -4.73
CA ARG A 456 -26.22 -16.72 -4.71
C ARG A 456 -26.59 -16.06 -6.04
N ARG A 457 -27.70 -16.51 -6.65
CA ARG A 457 -28.30 -15.86 -7.82
C ARG A 457 -29.13 -14.65 -7.45
N GLY A 458 -29.24 -13.72 -8.36
CA GLY A 458 -30.13 -12.59 -8.28
C GLY A 458 -29.45 -11.23 -8.36
N ASP A 459 -30.22 -10.21 -8.64
CA ASP A 459 -29.71 -8.84 -8.72
C ASP A 459 -29.41 -8.27 -7.32
N THR A 460 -28.16 -7.93 -7.10
CA THR A 460 -27.67 -7.40 -5.82
C THR A 460 -27.35 -5.89 -5.86
N ARG A 461 -27.72 -5.17 -6.95
CA ARG A 461 -27.37 -3.76 -7.14
C ARG A 461 -27.82 -2.86 -6.00
N ASP A 462 -29.08 -2.99 -5.57
CA ASP A 462 -29.62 -2.15 -4.50
C ASP A 462 -28.94 -2.45 -3.16
N PHE A 463 -28.67 -3.73 -2.89
CA PHE A 463 -27.92 -4.13 -1.70
C PHE A 463 -26.53 -3.50 -1.70
N VAL A 464 -25.76 -3.66 -2.79
CA VAL A 464 -24.38 -3.17 -2.87
C VAL A 464 -24.33 -1.64 -2.88
N ARG A 465 -25.30 -0.96 -3.50
CA ARG A 465 -25.42 0.50 -3.40
C ARG A 465 -25.57 0.95 -1.95
N ASN A 466 -26.47 0.31 -1.23
CA ASN A 466 -26.70 0.62 0.19
C ASN A 466 -25.46 0.30 1.02
N LEU A 467 -24.85 -0.88 0.80
CA LEU A 467 -23.61 -1.31 1.43
C LEU A 467 -22.47 -0.30 1.25
N CYS A 468 -22.31 0.25 0.05
CA CYS A 468 -21.29 1.23 -0.29
C CYS A 468 -21.73 2.68 0.04
N CYS A 469 -22.29 2.92 1.23
CA CYS A 469 -22.73 4.24 1.70
C CYS A 469 -23.65 4.95 0.70
N ARG A 470 -24.56 4.22 0.07
CA ARG A 470 -25.53 4.69 -0.92
C ARG A 470 -24.91 5.31 -2.19
N GLN A 471 -23.66 4.97 -2.50
CA GLN A 471 -22.97 5.47 -3.67
C GLN A 471 -23.51 4.79 -4.94
N ALA A 472 -24.11 5.57 -5.85
CA ALA A 472 -24.69 5.07 -7.10
C ALA A 472 -23.66 4.34 -8.00
N ILE A 473 -22.40 4.74 -7.95
CA ILE A 473 -21.33 4.13 -8.73
C ILE A 473 -21.19 2.62 -8.46
N ALA A 474 -21.52 2.16 -7.24
CA ALA A 474 -21.45 0.75 -6.89
C ALA A 474 -22.52 -0.08 -7.63
N SER A 475 -23.73 0.45 -7.83
CA SER A 475 -24.83 -0.23 -8.53
C SER A 475 -24.84 -0.02 -10.04
N GLN A 476 -24.17 1.01 -10.55
CA GLN A 476 -24.08 1.34 -11.97
C GLN A 476 -22.88 0.65 -12.65
N SER A 477 -22.09 -0.11 -11.92
CA SER A 477 -20.95 -0.86 -12.44
C SER A 477 -21.39 -2.10 -13.24
N LEU A 478 -20.45 -2.73 -13.93
CA LEU A 478 -20.62 -4.04 -14.57
C LEU A 478 -20.51 -5.15 -13.52
N PHE A 479 -19.62 -4.97 -12.56
CA PHE A 479 -19.51 -5.78 -11.35
C PHE A 479 -18.85 -4.97 -10.22
N ALA A 480 -19.10 -5.39 -8.98
CA ALA A 480 -18.45 -4.86 -7.80
C ALA A 480 -17.72 -5.98 -7.04
N VAL A 481 -16.77 -5.60 -6.20
CA VAL A 481 -15.95 -6.51 -5.40
C VAL A 481 -15.95 -6.05 -3.96
N ALA A 482 -16.13 -6.97 -3.02
CA ALA A 482 -15.80 -6.80 -1.61
C ALA A 482 -14.59 -7.69 -1.28
N MET A 483 -13.61 -7.16 -0.58
CA MET A 483 -12.38 -7.87 -0.26
C MET A 483 -12.46 -8.41 1.17
N LEU A 484 -12.71 -9.71 1.30
CA LEU A 484 -12.81 -10.41 2.59
C LEU A 484 -11.43 -10.85 3.06
N SER A 485 -11.06 -10.50 4.27
CA SER A 485 -9.78 -10.86 4.90
C SER A 485 -9.94 -12.03 5.88
N CYS A 486 -8.90 -12.88 5.98
CA CYS A 486 -8.72 -13.82 7.08
C CYS A 486 -8.29 -13.05 8.34
N PHE A 487 -9.23 -12.35 8.97
CA PHE A 487 -8.93 -11.28 9.94
C PHE A 487 -8.38 -11.80 11.25
N GLU A 488 -9.15 -12.63 11.96
CA GLU A 488 -8.72 -13.13 13.29
C GLU A 488 -7.47 -14.01 13.21
N ASP A 489 -7.38 -14.88 12.22
CA ASP A 489 -6.21 -15.75 12.06
C ASP A 489 -4.94 -14.97 11.76
N SER A 490 -5.05 -13.90 10.95
CA SER A 490 -3.91 -13.02 10.71
C SER A 490 -3.48 -12.29 11.98
N LEU A 491 -4.43 -11.74 12.75
CA LEU A 491 -4.10 -11.00 13.97
C LEU A 491 -3.56 -11.89 15.10
N LYS A 492 -3.83 -13.21 15.10
CA LYS A 492 -3.20 -14.16 16.03
C LYS A 492 -1.67 -14.27 15.84
N GLU A 493 -1.18 -14.03 14.62
CA GLU A 493 0.26 -14.01 14.33
C GLU A 493 0.93 -12.72 14.83
N GLY A 494 0.16 -11.63 14.96
CA GLY A 494 0.60 -10.36 15.51
C GLY A 494 -0.23 -9.17 15.00
N PRO A 495 -0.32 -8.07 15.79
CA PRO A 495 -1.13 -6.91 15.44
C PRO A 495 -0.65 -6.17 14.17
N TRP A 496 0.63 -6.31 13.80
CA TRP A 496 1.22 -5.78 12.57
C TRP A 496 0.58 -6.36 11.30
N TRP A 497 -0.08 -7.52 11.36
CA TRP A 497 -0.86 -8.05 10.24
C TRP A 497 -2.00 -7.13 9.84
N TYR A 498 -2.50 -6.30 10.74
CA TYR A 498 -3.56 -5.36 10.43
C TYR A 498 -3.18 -4.46 9.23
N ARG A 499 -1.96 -3.90 9.21
CA ARG A 499 -1.47 -3.12 8.06
C ARG A 499 -1.36 -3.98 6.81
N ARG A 500 -0.77 -5.17 6.90
CA ARG A 500 -0.53 -6.08 5.76
C ARG A 500 -1.81 -6.53 5.08
N LEU A 501 -2.90 -6.72 5.81
CA LEU A 501 -4.21 -7.03 5.25
C LEU A 501 -4.71 -5.89 4.35
N PHE A 502 -4.56 -4.64 4.78
CA PHE A 502 -4.92 -3.48 3.97
C PHE A 502 -3.95 -3.28 2.80
N TRP A 503 -2.66 -3.56 2.97
CA TRP A 503 -1.70 -3.53 1.85
C TRP A 503 -2.09 -4.54 0.78
N GLU A 504 -2.40 -5.77 1.14
CA GLU A 504 -2.82 -6.80 0.18
C GLU A 504 -4.13 -6.40 -0.53
N ALA A 505 -5.08 -5.81 0.19
CA ALA A 505 -6.30 -5.27 -0.42
C ALA A 505 -5.99 -4.13 -1.41
N GLY A 506 -5.04 -3.25 -1.08
CA GLY A 506 -4.54 -2.20 -1.97
C GLY A 506 -3.84 -2.75 -3.23
N VAL A 507 -3.02 -3.81 -3.07
CA VAL A 507 -2.38 -4.51 -4.20
C VAL A 507 -3.43 -5.10 -5.15
N LEU A 508 -4.48 -5.74 -4.60
CA LEU A 508 -5.62 -6.22 -5.39
C LEU A 508 -6.33 -5.07 -6.11
N GLY A 509 -6.56 -3.96 -5.40
CA GLY A 509 -7.18 -2.75 -5.96
C GLY A 509 -6.39 -2.18 -7.14
N GLN A 510 -5.04 -2.13 -7.04
CA GLN A 510 -4.19 -1.68 -8.14
C GLN A 510 -4.24 -2.62 -9.34
N SER A 511 -4.24 -3.94 -9.10
CA SER A 511 -4.40 -4.93 -10.17
C SER A 511 -5.75 -4.73 -10.90
N LEU A 512 -6.84 -4.57 -10.15
CA LEU A 512 -8.18 -4.30 -10.71
C LEU A 512 -8.20 -2.99 -11.53
N TYR A 513 -7.51 -1.94 -11.09
CA TYR A 513 -7.41 -0.70 -11.86
C TYR A 513 -6.74 -0.91 -13.21
N LEU A 514 -5.58 -1.56 -13.24
CA LEU A 514 -4.79 -1.74 -14.46
C LEU A 514 -5.46 -2.72 -15.43
N GLU A 515 -6.00 -3.82 -14.92
CA GLU A 515 -6.76 -4.79 -15.73
C GLU A 515 -8.04 -4.17 -16.31
N ALA A 516 -8.73 -3.31 -15.55
CA ALA A 516 -9.90 -2.58 -16.06
C ALA A 516 -9.52 -1.63 -17.22
N GLU A 517 -8.43 -0.85 -17.07
CA GLU A 517 -7.92 0.02 -18.15
C GLU A 517 -7.53 -0.81 -19.39
N ALA A 518 -6.86 -1.94 -19.19
CA ALA A 518 -6.47 -2.85 -20.28
C ALA A 518 -7.67 -3.49 -20.98
N ALA A 519 -8.77 -3.72 -20.26
CA ALA A 519 -10.04 -4.21 -20.78
C ALA A 519 -10.93 -3.13 -21.40
N GLY A 520 -10.48 -1.87 -21.47
CA GLY A 520 -11.25 -0.74 -22.01
C GLY A 520 -12.44 -0.33 -21.13
N VAL A 521 -12.42 -0.68 -19.86
CA VAL A 521 -13.35 -0.22 -18.81
C VAL A 521 -12.57 0.51 -17.74
N ARG A 522 -13.18 0.90 -16.63
CA ARG A 522 -12.48 1.64 -15.58
C ARG A 522 -12.89 1.17 -14.19
N GLY A 523 -11.95 1.24 -13.26
CA GLY A 523 -12.18 0.89 -11.87
C GLY A 523 -12.38 2.09 -10.96
N THR A 524 -12.92 1.85 -9.77
CA THR A 524 -12.95 2.80 -8.65
C THR A 524 -12.95 2.05 -7.33
N GLY A 525 -11.97 2.34 -6.47
CA GLY A 525 -11.93 1.87 -5.10
C GLY A 525 -12.95 2.61 -4.22
N ILE A 526 -13.58 1.90 -3.31
CA ILE A 526 -14.58 2.41 -2.36
C ILE A 526 -14.13 2.08 -0.95
N GLY A 527 -13.67 3.08 -0.21
CA GLY A 527 -13.29 2.96 1.20
C GLY A 527 -14.45 3.20 2.17
N CYS A 528 -15.50 3.91 1.71
CA CYS A 528 -16.71 4.16 2.50
C CYS A 528 -17.76 3.09 2.22
N PHE A 529 -17.93 2.17 3.17
CA PHE A 529 -18.93 1.11 3.14
C PHE A 529 -19.35 0.76 4.57
N PHE A 530 -20.53 0.17 4.73
CA PHE A 530 -21.03 -0.30 6.02
C PHE A 530 -20.47 -1.69 6.31
N ASP A 531 -19.50 -1.74 7.21
CA ASP A 531 -18.65 -2.93 7.44
C ASP A 531 -19.49 -4.16 7.86
N ASP A 532 -20.36 -4.01 8.87
CA ASP A 532 -21.09 -5.14 9.46
C ASP A 532 -22.30 -5.61 8.63
N GLU A 533 -22.79 -4.78 7.71
CA GLU A 533 -23.95 -5.13 6.88
C GLU A 533 -23.64 -6.27 5.90
N LEU A 534 -22.43 -6.27 5.34
CA LEU A 534 -21.98 -7.38 4.51
C LEU A 534 -21.83 -8.67 5.31
N HIS A 535 -21.25 -8.57 6.52
CA HIS A 535 -21.03 -9.74 7.38
C HIS A 535 -22.37 -10.36 7.81
N SER A 536 -23.35 -9.51 8.17
CA SER A 536 -24.71 -9.93 8.51
C SER A 536 -25.41 -10.58 7.32
N TRP A 537 -25.27 -10.01 6.11
CA TRP A 537 -25.88 -10.56 4.90
C TRP A 537 -25.29 -11.93 4.54
N LEU A 538 -23.97 -12.13 4.74
CA LEU A 538 -23.30 -13.42 4.54
C LEU A 538 -23.60 -14.43 5.66
N GLY A 539 -24.13 -13.97 6.80
CA GLY A 539 -24.44 -14.80 7.98
C GLY A 539 -23.23 -15.07 8.88
N PHE A 540 -22.18 -14.26 8.78
CA PHE A 540 -21.01 -14.43 9.64
C PHE A 540 -21.36 -14.15 11.12
N SER A 541 -21.12 -15.14 11.98
CA SER A 541 -21.34 -15.06 13.42
C SER A 541 -20.07 -14.70 14.21
N THR A 542 -18.93 -14.75 13.56
CA THR A 542 -17.61 -14.48 14.14
C THR A 542 -16.89 -13.35 13.37
N ARG A 543 -15.71 -12.97 13.86
CA ARG A 543 -14.83 -12.01 13.18
C ARG A 543 -13.74 -12.66 12.33
N ASP A 544 -13.84 -13.96 12.08
CA ASP A 544 -12.83 -14.68 11.31
C ASP A 544 -12.61 -14.05 9.94
N PHE A 545 -13.70 -13.59 9.32
CA PHE A 545 -13.67 -12.85 8.07
C PHE A 545 -14.21 -11.43 8.24
N GLN A 546 -13.47 -10.44 7.72
CA GLN A 546 -13.87 -9.03 7.71
C GLN A 546 -13.66 -8.43 6.33
N SER A 547 -14.63 -7.62 5.88
CA SER A 547 -14.47 -6.83 4.65
C SER A 547 -13.60 -5.61 4.93
N LEU A 548 -12.55 -5.42 4.15
CA LEU A 548 -11.60 -4.31 4.36
C LEU A 548 -11.64 -3.26 3.26
N TYR A 549 -12.00 -3.65 2.03
CA TYR A 549 -12.02 -2.75 0.88
C TYR A 549 -13.09 -3.17 -0.10
N HIS A 550 -13.71 -2.21 -0.78
CA HIS A 550 -14.63 -2.46 -1.88
C HIS A 550 -14.08 -1.84 -3.16
N PHE A 551 -14.52 -2.38 -4.30
CA PHE A 551 -14.07 -1.93 -5.60
C PHE A 551 -15.18 -2.11 -6.63
N THR A 552 -15.24 -1.25 -7.65
CA THR A 552 -16.22 -1.34 -8.74
C THR A 552 -15.57 -1.19 -10.09
N VAL A 553 -16.07 -1.92 -11.08
CA VAL A 553 -15.58 -1.87 -12.46
C VAL A 553 -16.76 -1.65 -13.41
N GLY A 554 -16.63 -0.65 -14.30
CA GLY A 554 -17.70 -0.32 -15.23
C GLY A 554 -17.22 0.53 -16.39
N ARG A 555 -18.14 0.86 -17.31
CA ARG A 555 -17.86 1.79 -18.40
C ARG A 555 -17.93 3.23 -17.91
N PRO A 556 -16.84 3.99 -17.99
CA PRO A 556 -16.81 5.34 -17.43
C PRO A 556 -17.60 6.31 -18.30
N ILE A 557 -18.29 7.25 -17.65
CA ILE A 557 -18.81 8.46 -18.28
C ILE A 557 -17.82 9.59 -17.99
N SER A 558 -17.26 10.17 -19.03
CA SER A 558 -16.38 11.34 -18.91
C SER A 558 -17.19 12.61 -18.62
N ASP A 559 -16.69 13.44 -17.71
CA ASP A 559 -17.24 14.79 -17.52
C ASP A 559 -16.58 15.75 -18.53
N PRO A 560 -17.35 16.30 -19.49
CA PRO A 560 -16.78 17.16 -20.54
C PRO A 560 -16.27 18.51 -20.01
N ARG A 561 -16.58 18.85 -18.77
CA ARG A 561 -16.09 20.09 -18.14
C ARG A 561 -14.66 19.97 -17.62
N LEU A 562 -14.16 18.72 -17.48
CA LEU A 562 -12.84 18.45 -16.93
C LEU A 562 -11.78 18.42 -18.04
N GLU A 563 -10.84 19.33 -17.97
CA GLU A 563 -9.65 19.32 -18.80
C GLU A 563 -8.56 18.42 -18.20
N THR A 564 -7.75 17.84 -19.07
CA THR A 564 -6.59 17.02 -18.66
C THR A 564 -5.35 17.55 -19.34
N SER A 565 -4.33 17.88 -18.56
CA SER A 565 -3.02 18.30 -19.08
C SER A 565 -1.91 17.32 -18.65
N PRO A 566 -0.76 17.31 -19.37
CA PRO A 566 0.38 16.47 -19.03
C PRO A 566 0.83 16.66 -17.60
N PRO A 567 1.46 15.63 -16.98
CA PRO A 567 1.90 15.69 -15.59
C PRO A 567 3.04 16.69 -15.39
N TYR A 568 3.99 16.71 -16.32
CA TYR A 568 5.16 17.57 -16.30
C TYR A 568 5.23 18.40 -17.58
N PRO A 569 5.83 19.61 -17.56
CA PRO A 569 6.08 20.38 -18.77
C PRO A 569 6.90 19.55 -19.76
N SER A 570 6.60 19.68 -21.04
CA SER A 570 7.49 19.16 -22.10
C SER A 570 8.85 19.83 -21.97
N ALA A 571 9.92 19.05 -21.96
CA ALA A 571 11.29 19.56 -21.95
C ALA A 571 11.57 20.41 -23.19
#